data_893a1f6ba5c696158e6815ba33242757
#
_entry.id   893a1f6ba5c696158e6815ba33242757
#
_cell.length_a   1.000
_cell.length_b   1.000
_cell.length_c   1.000
_cell.angle_alpha   90.00
_cell.angle_beta   90.00
_cell.angle_gamma   90.00
#
_symmetry.space_group_name_H-M   'P 1'
#
loop_
_entity.id
_entity.type
_entity.pdbx_description
1 polymer ?
#
loop_
_entity_poly.entity_id
_entity_poly.type
_entity_poly.pdbx_seq_one_letter_code
_entity_poly.pdbx_strand_id
1 'polypeptide(L)'
;VGFKPIIVHGGGKEISRWVSKVGMEPRFVNGLRVTDADTMEIAEMVLNKVNKSLVSMVNELGVKAVGISGKDGQLLRCDKKLSNGQDIGFVGDIKEVNPKILFDLLEKDFLPIICPIGFDDNCQSYNINADDAACAIARAVKAEKLAFLTDVEGVYADPKDKDTLISELTTDHMEELLNSGNIGGGMLPKLQNCLDAVLNGVSRVHIMDGRIAHCLLLEIFTNKGIGTAILKAGDDHFYTPDEK
;
A
#
# COMPACT_ATOMS: atom_id res chain seq x y z
N VAL A 1 -10.53 -20.26 2.48
CA VAL A 1 -9.66 -20.14 3.67
C VAL A 1 -10.23 -19.14 4.69
N GLY A 2 -11.39 -18.49 4.39
CA GLY A 2 -12.09 -17.62 5.33
C GLY A 2 -11.57 -16.18 5.42
N PHE A 3 -10.62 -15.77 4.60
CA PHE A 3 -10.16 -14.38 4.55
C PHE A 3 -11.17 -13.47 3.86
N LYS A 4 -11.27 -12.24 4.35
CA LYS A 4 -12.00 -11.15 3.71
C LYS A 4 -10.99 -10.11 3.17
N PRO A 5 -10.42 -10.33 1.98
CA PRO A 5 -9.39 -9.45 1.46
C PRO A 5 -9.94 -8.13 0.92
N ILE A 6 -9.13 -7.09 1.07
CA ILE A 6 -9.29 -5.80 0.42
C ILE A 6 -8.01 -5.56 -0.39
N ILE A 7 -8.12 -5.19 -1.65
CA ILE A 7 -6.96 -4.91 -2.51
C ILE A 7 -6.87 -3.40 -2.72
N VAL A 8 -5.69 -2.85 -2.46
CA VAL A 8 -5.32 -1.49 -2.88
C VAL A 8 -4.23 -1.61 -3.93
N HIS A 9 -4.41 -1.02 -5.10
CA HIS A 9 -3.43 -1.14 -6.17
C HIS A 9 -2.75 0.19 -6.47
N GLY A 10 -1.53 0.13 -6.97
CA GLY A 10 -0.82 1.27 -7.56
C GLY A 10 -1.04 1.35 -9.08
N GLY A 11 -0.26 2.21 -9.72
CA GLY A 11 -0.29 2.39 -11.18
C GLY A 11 0.76 3.36 -11.69
N GLY A 12 1.80 3.66 -10.90
CA GLY A 12 2.78 4.68 -11.22
C GLY A 12 3.47 4.49 -12.57
N LYS A 13 3.83 3.25 -12.93
CA LYS A 13 4.44 2.92 -14.23
C LYS A 13 3.48 3.22 -15.41
N GLU A 14 2.21 2.86 -15.26
CA GLU A 14 1.19 3.11 -16.28
C GLU A 14 0.88 4.62 -16.41
N ILE A 15 0.80 5.35 -15.30
CA ILE A 15 0.64 6.81 -15.33
C ILE A 15 1.82 7.45 -16.07
N SER A 16 3.07 7.09 -15.74
CA SER A 16 4.26 7.60 -16.43
C SER A 16 4.23 7.31 -17.92
N ARG A 17 3.84 6.09 -18.32
CA ARG A 17 3.71 5.70 -19.71
C ARG A 17 2.69 6.58 -20.47
N TRP A 18 1.55 6.85 -19.86
CA TRP A 18 0.51 7.68 -20.48
C TRP A 18 0.87 9.16 -20.53
N VAL A 19 1.46 9.71 -19.47
CA VAL A 19 2.02 11.08 -19.43
C VAL A 19 3.02 11.28 -20.58
N SER A 20 3.96 10.35 -20.76
CA SER A 20 4.92 10.41 -21.85
C SER A 20 4.25 10.23 -23.22
N LYS A 21 3.21 9.40 -23.34
CA LYS A 21 2.49 9.17 -24.59
C LYS A 21 1.77 10.43 -25.11
N VAL A 22 1.34 11.32 -24.23
CA VAL A 22 0.71 12.60 -24.59
C VAL A 22 1.74 13.73 -24.75
N GLY A 23 3.04 13.43 -24.70
CA GLY A 23 4.12 14.40 -24.92
C GLY A 23 4.53 15.17 -23.67
N MET A 24 4.12 14.75 -22.47
CA MET A 24 4.50 15.32 -21.20
C MET A 24 5.64 14.51 -20.56
N GLU A 25 6.37 15.14 -19.62
CA GLU A 25 7.43 14.46 -18.85
C GLU A 25 6.97 14.15 -17.42
N PRO A 26 7.05 12.86 -16.98
CA PRO A 26 6.78 12.52 -15.59
C PRO A 26 7.83 13.14 -14.67
N ARG A 27 7.37 13.89 -13.66
CA ARG A 27 8.24 14.55 -12.67
C ARG A 27 7.98 14.00 -11.28
N PHE A 28 9.05 13.90 -10.48
CA PHE A 28 9.00 13.39 -9.11
C PHE A 28 9.78 14.31 -8.17
N VAL A 29 9.27 14.46 -6.95
CA VAL A 29 9.92 15.14 -5.83
C VAL A 29 9.85 14.23 -4.61
N ASN A 30 10.99 13.85 -4.06
CA ASN A 30 11.10 12.94 -2.90
C ASN A 30 10.30 11.64 -3.08
N GLY A 31 10.30 11.07 -4.29
CA GLY A 31 9.58 9.84 -4.61
C GLY A 31 8.08 10.02 -4.90
N LEU A 32 7.52 11.20 -4.65
CA LEU A 32 6.12 11.53 -4.96
C LEU A 32 6.02 12.14 -6.37
N ARG A 33 5.00 11.74 -7.12
CA ARG A 33 4.74 12.30 -8.46
C ARG A 33 4.24 13.73 -8.34
N VAL A 34 4.93 14.67 -9.01
CA VAL A 34 4.36 16.00 -9.24
C VAL A 34 3.14 15.85 -10.13
N THR A 35 1.99 16.27 -9.64
CA THR A 35 0.69 16.02 -10.26
C THR A 35 -0.02 17.36 -10.52
N ASP A 36 0.28 17.99 -11.66
CA ASP A 36 -0.47 19.15 -12.15
C ASP A 36 -1.87 18.74 -12.64
N ALA A 37 -2.67 19.66 -13.12
CA ALA A 37 -4.06 19.40 -13.51
C ALA A 37 -4.16 18.34 -14.62
N ASP A 38 -3.34 18.44 -15.65
CA ASP A 38 -3.34 17.50 -16.77
C ASP A 38 -2.84 16.11 -16.33
N THR A 39 -1.80 16.08 -15.49
CA THR A 39 -1.30 14.83 -14.89
C THR A 39 -2.35 14.20 -13.97
N MET A 40 -3.14 15.00 -13.24
CA MET A 40 -4.21 14.45 -12.39
C MET A 40 -5.32 13.78 -13.20
N GLU A 41 -5.73 14.41 -14.30
CA GLU A 41 -6.73 13.83 -15.21
C GLU A 41 -6.23 12.50 -15.79
N ILE A 42 -4.98 12.47 -16.26
CA ILE A 42 -4.34 11.23 -16.75
C ILE A 42 -4.26 10.19 -15.65
N ALA A 43 -3.85 10.56 -14.44
CA ALA A 43 -3.75 9.65 -13.31
C ALA A 43 -5.10 9.02 -12.97
N GLU A 44 -6.17 9.83 -12.91
CA GLU A 44 -7.53 9.36 -12.63
C GLU A 44 -8.02 8.37 -13.72
N MET A 45 -7.84 8.70 -15.00
CA MET A 45 -8.19 7.80 -16.10
C MET A 45 -7.41 6.49 -16.06
N VAL A 46 -6.10 6.57 -15.87
CA VAL A 46 -5.20 5.40 -15.91
C VAL A 46 -5.44 4.48 -14.72
N LEU A 47 -5.54 5.04 -13.51
CA LEU A 47 -5.77 4.25 -12.30
C LEU A 47 -7.13 3.54 -12.34
N ASN A 48 -8.18 4.21 -12.82
CA ASN A 48 -9.49 3.57 -13.01
C ASN A 48 -9.44 2.46 -14.06
N LYS A 49 -8.68 2.63 -15.16
CA LYS A 49 -8.46 1.58 -16.14
C LYS A 49 -7.76 0.38 -15.53
N VAL A 50 -6.69 0.58 -14.77
CA VAL A 50 -5.97 -0.50 -14.05
C VAL A 50 -6.92 -1.20 -13.08
N ASN A 51 -7.69 -0.44 -12.32
CA ASN A 51 -8.70 -0.95 -11.39
C ASN A 51 -9.68 -1.91 -12.09
N LYS A 52 -10.29 -1.48 -13.19
CA LYS A 52 -11.27 -2.32 -13.91
C LYS A 52 -10.63 -3.53 -14.61
N SER A 53 -9.36 -3.44 -14.99
CA SER A 53 -8.62 -4.60 -15.50
C SER A 53 -8.42 -5.65 -14.42
N LEU A 54 -8.05 -5.24 -13.19
CA LEU A 54 -7.94 -6.14 -12.04
C LEU A 54 -9.28 -6.77 -11.68
N VAL A 55 -10.36 -5.99 -11.67
CA VAL A 55 -11.72 -6.50 -11.42
C VAL A 55 -12.07 -7.60 -12.42
N SER A 56 -11.80 -7.38 -13.72
CA SER A 56 -12.08 -8.38 -14.76
C SER A 56 -11.29 -9.67 -14.53
N MET A 57 -9.99 -9.56 -14.23
CA MET A 57 -9.14 -10.73 -13.95
C MET A 57 -9.62 -11.52 -12.73
N VAL A 58 -10.00 -10.85 -11.67
CA VAL A 58 -10.50 -11.50 -10.44
C VAL A 58 -11.86 -12.15 -10.67
N ASN A 59 -12.75 -11.51 -11.42
CA ASN A 59 -14.05 -12.08 -11.77
C ASN A 59 -13.90 -13.32 -12.67
N GLU A 60 -12.92 -13.34 -13.58
CA GLU A 60 -12.60 -14.50 -14.41
C GLU A 60 -12.20 -15.73 -13.58
N LEU A 61 -11.59 -15.49 -12.41
CA LEU A 61 -11.27 -16.53 -11.42
C LEU A 61 -12.47 -16.97 -10.57
N GLY A 62 -13.68 -16.46 -10.83
CA GLY A 62 -14.90 -16.82 -10.12
C GLY A 62 -15.11 -16.06 -8.80
N VAL A 63 -14.30 -15.05 -8.48
CA VAL A 63 -14.45 -14.21 -7.29
C VAL A 63 -15.22 -12.94 -7.63
N LYS A 64 -16.25 -12.61 -6.86
CA LYS A 64 -17.05 -11.39 -7.05
C LYS A 64 -16.25 -10.15 -6.65
N ALA A 65 -15.59 -9.49 -7.60
CA ALA A 65 -14.83 -8.28 -7.34
C ALA A 65 -15.60 -7.01 -7.71
N VAL A 66 -15.42 -5.96 -6.92
CA VAL A 66 -15.92 -4.61 -7.19
C VAL A 66 -14.76 -3.62 -7.11
N GLY A 67 -14.56 -2.86 -8.19
CA GLY A 67 -13.55 -1.81 -8.25
C GLY A 67 -14.16 -0.46 -7.88
N ILE A 68 -13.56 0.21 -6.90
CA ILE A 68 -13.93 1.54 -6.42
C ILE A 68 -12.71 2.44 -6.31
N SER A 69 -12.93 3.74 -6.22
CA SER A 69 -11.93 4.74 -5.87
C SER A 69 -12.18 5.28 -4.46
N GLY A 70 -11.29 6.09 -3.96
CA GLY A 70 -11.50 6.78 -2.68
C GLY A 70 -12.66 7.79 -2.71
N LYS A 71 -13.16 8.16 -3.89
CA LYS A 71 -14.34 9.03 -4.07
C LYS A 71 -15.65 8.28 -3.79
N ASP A 72 -15.69 6.97 -4.10
CA ASP A 72 -16.88 6.15 -3.96
C ASP A 72 -17.22 5.95 -2.47
N GLY A 73 -18.47 6.22 -2.11
CA GLY A 73 -18.90 6.15 -0.71
C GLY A 73 -18.16 7.11 0.22
N GLN A 74 -17.48 8.14 -0.33
CA GLN A 74 -16.63 9.07 0.42
C GLN A 74 -15.54 8.35 1.22
N LEU A 75 -14.91 7.34 0.60
CA LEU A 75 -13.97 6.45 1.26
C LEU A 75 -12.69 7.15 1.72
N LEU A 76 -12.05 7.98 0.84
CA LEU A 76 -10.77 8.63 1.13
C LEU A 76 -10.87 10.15 1.00
N ARG A 77 -11.14 10.82 2.10
CA ARG A 77 -11.08 12.28 2.17
C ARG A 77 -9.64 12.71 2.43
N CYS A 78 -9.16 13.70 1.70
CA CYS A 78 -7.79 14.18 1.78
C CYS A 78 -7.68 15.68 1.67
N ASP A 79 -6.56 16.21 2.15
CA ASP A 79 -6.09 17.55 1.87
C ASP A 79 -4.93 17.50 0.87
N LYS A 80 -4.55 18.65 0.33
CA LYS A 80 -3.37 18.78 -0.52
C LYS A 80 -2.10 18.47 0.26
N LYS A 81 -1.30 17.52 -0.24
CA LYS A 81 0.00 17.15 0.33
C LYS A 81 1.10 18.06 -0.20
N LEU A 82 1.94 18.55 0.71
CA LEU A 82 3.19 19.23 0.37
C LEU A 82 4.37 18.25 0.55
N SER A 83 5.38 18.37 -0.28
CA SER A 83 6.64 17.61 -0.12
C SER A 83 7.72 18.54 0.42
N ASN A 84 8.07 18.39 1.71
CA ASN A 84 9.00 19.30 2.40
C ASN A 84 8.66 20.79 2.22
N GLY A 85 7.38 21.13 2.30
CA GLY A 85 6.86 22.48 2.11
C GLY A 85 6.70 22.91 0.64
N GLN A 86 7.12 22.09 -0.32
CA GLN A 86 6.95 22.35 -1.75
C GLN A 86 5.58 21.88 -2.23
N ASP A 87 4.89 22.72 -3.00
CA ASP A 87 3.68 22.35 -3.72
C ASP A 87 4.02 21.38 -4.87
N ILE A 88 3.45 20.19 -4.83
CA ILE A 88 3.60 19.14 -5.83
C ILE A 88 2.30 18.88 -6.61
N GLY A 89 1.36 19.82 -6.57
CA GLY A 89 0.09 19.77 -7.30
C GLY A 89 -0.99 18.97 -6.57
N PHE A 90 -1.78 18.22 -7.32
CA PHE A 90 -2.92 17.45 -6.82
C PHE A 90 -2.50 16.10 -6.24
N VAL A 91 -1.63 16.13 -5.24
CA VAL A 91 -1.24 14.97 -4.43
C VAL A 91 -1.97 15.04 -3.11
N GLY A 92 -2.64 13.94 -2.72
CA GLY A 92 -3.49 13.90 -1.53
C GLY A 92 -2.76 13.37 -0.29
N ASP A 93 -3.05 14.00 0.85
CA ASP A 93 -2.72 13.54 2.20
C ASP A 93 -4.03 13.13 2.88
N ILE A 94 -4.18 11.84 3.22
CA ILE A 94 -5.44 11.30 3.73
C ILE A 94 -5.71 11.85 5.13
N LYS A 95 -6.88 12.46 5.33
CA LYS A 95 -7.35 12.97 6.63
C LYS A 95 -8.36 12.05 7.27
N GLU A 96 -9.23 11.47 6.46
CA GLU A 96 -10.30 10.63 6.95
C GLU A 96 -10.53 9.46 6.00
N VAL A 97 -10.78 8.29 6.55
CA VAL A 97 -11.23 7.10 5.83
C VAL A 97 -12.61 6.72 6.35
N ASN A 98 -13.62 6.68 5.47
CA ASN A 98 -14.94 6.16 5.78
C ASN A 98 -15.06 4.71 5.30
N PRO A 99 -14.82 3.70 6.17
CA PRO A 99 -14.76 2.31 5.76
C PRO A 99 -16.12 1.67 5.51
N LYS A 100 -17.24 2.41 5.65
CA LYS A 100 -18.60 1.84 5.58
C LYS A 100 -18.84 1.04 4.30
N ILE A 101 -18.47 1.61 3.14
CA ILE A 101 -18.64 0.93 1.85
C ILE A 101 -17.85 -0.39 1.78
N LEU A 102 -16.68 -0.46 2.41
CA LEU A 102 -15.87 -1.67 2.44
C LEU A 102 -16.54 -2.77 3.26
N PHE A 103 -17.06 -2.43 4.44
CA PHE A 103 -17.80 -3.40 5.26
C PHE A 103 -19.07 -3.89 4.55
N ASP A 104 -19.82 -2.99 3.92
CA ASP A 104 -21.04 -3.33 3.16
C ASP A 104 -20.74 -4.31 2.00
N LEU A 105 -19.62 -4.13 1.31
CA LEU A 105 -19.16 -5.02 0.23
C LEU A 105 -18.70 -6.38 0.78
N LEU A 106 -17.86 -6.37 1.82
CA LEU A 106 -17.34 -7.60 2.45
C LEU A 106 -18.46 -8.45 3.10
N GLU A 107 -19.49 -7.82 3.64
CA GLU A 107 -20.64 -8.53 4.20
C GLU A 107 -21.42 -9.31 3.11
N LYS A 108 -21.43 -8.80 1.89
CA LYS A 108 -22.08 -9.41 0.73
C LYS A 108 -21.14 -10.27 -0.12
N ASP A 109 -20.01 -10.68 0.43
CA ASP A 109 -18.98 -11.51 -0.21
C ASP A 109 -18.43 -10.92 -1.52
N PHE A 110 -18.35 -9.59 -1.63
CA PHE A 110 -17.59 -8.92 -2.68
C PHE A 110 -16.15 -8.68 -2.22
N LEU A 111 -15.21 -8.75 -3.15
CA LEU A 111 -13.83 -8.35 -2.97
C LEU A 111 -13.65 -6.91 -3.45
N PRO A 112 -13.42 -5.93 -2.54
CA PRO A 112 -13.16 -4.55 -2.93
C PRO A 112 -11.76 -4.41 -3.52
N ILE A 113 -11.64 -3.76 -4.69
CA ILE A 113 -10.36 -3.36 -5.31
C ILE A 113 -10.34 -1.85 -5.39
N ILE A 114 -9.40 -1.21 -4.68
CA ILE A 114 -9.40 0.23 -4.45
C ILE A 114 -8.32 0.91 -5.26
N CYS A 115 -8.74 1.92 -6.01
CA CYS A 115 -7.90 2.85 -6.73
C CYS A 115 -7.56 4.05 -5.81
N PRO A 116 -6.28 4.41 -5.62
CA PRO A 116 -5.86 5.42 -4.65
C PRO A 116 -6.06 6.85 -5.17
N ILE A 117 -7.31 7.21 -5.40
CA ILE A 117 -7.75 8.56 -5.74
C ILE A 117 -8.65 9.04 -4.61
N GLY A 118 -8.29 10.13 -3.97
CA GLY A 118 -9.10 10.78 -2.94
C GLY A 118 -9.75 12.05 -3.42
N PHE A 119 -10.44 12.73 -2.51
CA PHE A 119 -11.14 13.98 -2.78
C PHE A 119 -11.08 14.91 -1.55
N ASP A 120 -11.20 16.21 -1.79
CA ASP A 120 -11.34 17.22 -0.74
C ASP A 120 -12.80 17.71 -0.59
N ASP A 121 -13.00 18.68 0.29
CA ASP A 121 -14.33 19.28 0.57
C ASP A 121 -14.97 19.93 -0.65
N ASN A 122 -14.19 20.28 -1.66
CA ASN A 122 -14.66 20.85 -2.92
C ASN A 122 -14.87 19.78 -4.00
N CYS A 123 -14.79 18.50 -3.65
CA CYS A 123 -14.83 17.37 -4.58
C CYS A 123 -13.68 17.36 -5.61
N GLN A 124 -12.58 18.06 -5.34
CA GLN A 124 -11.38 18.03 -6.16
C GLN A 124 -10.68 16.67 -6.00
N SER A 125 -10.35 16.03 -7.12
CA SER A 125 -9.61 14.76 -7.11
C SER A 125 -8.14 14.96 -6.75
N TYR A 126 -7.59 14.00 -6.00
CA TYR A 126 -6.18 13.94 -5.64
C TYR A 126 -5.60 12.54 -5.90
N ASN A 127 -4.39 12.51 -6.46
CA ASN A 127 -3.59 11.32 -6.60
C ASN A 127 -2.95 10.99 -5.25
N ILE A 128 -3.24 9.83 -4.70
CA ILE A 128 -2.71 9.37 -3.40
C ILE A 128 -1.64 8.29 -3.64
N ASN A 129 -0.60 8.30 -2.83
CA ASN A 129 0.35 7.18 -2.83
C ASN A 129 -0.37 5.89 -2.40
N ALA A 130 -0.18 4.80 -3.15
CA ALA A 130 -0.90 3.54 -2.89
C ALA A 130 -0.55 2.92 -1.54
N ASP A 131 0.70 3.06 -1.07
CA ASP A 131 1.13 2.56 0.23
C ASP A 131 0.46 3.37 1.36
N ASP A 132 0.39 4.72 1.21
CA ASP A 132 -0.31 5.60 2.16
C ASP A 132 -1.80 5.22 2.23
N ALA A 133 -2.44 4.99 1.07
CA ALA A 133 -3.84 4.57 1.00
C ALA A 133 -4.07 3.21 1.66
N ALA A 134 -3.20 2.22 1.39
CA ALA A 134 -3.29 0.89 1.97
C ALA A 134 -3.17 0.92 3.51
N CYS A 135 -2.22 1.69 4.04
CA CYS A 135 -2.04 1.86 5.49
C CYS A 135 -3.25 2.55 6.14
N ALA A 136 -3.75 3.64 5.53
CA ALA A 136 -4.90 4.36 6.06
C ALA A 136 -6.16 3.49 6.08
N ILE A 137 -6.42 2.74 5.01
CA ILE A 137 -7.53 1.81 4.93
C ILE A 137 -7.38 0.68 5.94
N ALA A 138 -6.19 0.06 6.04
CA ALA A 138 -5.93 -1.03 6.98
C ALA A 138 -6.19 -0.61 8.43
N ARG A 139 -5.77 0.59 8.83
CA ARG A 139 -6.09 1.17 10.15
C ARG A 139 -7.58 1.37 10.35
N ALA A 140 -8.27 1.95 9.37
CA ALA A 140 -9.70 2.27 9.47
C ALA A 140 -10.58 1.02 9.58
N VAL A 141 -10.22 -0.07 8.87
CA VAL A 141 -10.95 -1.35 8.96
C VAL A 141 -10.45 -2.24 10.10
N LYS A 142 -9.41 -1.82 10.83
CA LYS A 142 -8.71 -2.63 11.85
C LYS A 142 -8.27 -3.97 11.29
N ALA A 143 -7.55 -3.93 10.18
CA ALA A 143 -7.10 -5.12 9.49
C ALA A 143 -6.21 -5.98 10.40
N GLU A 144 -6.44 -7.28 10.40
CA GLU A 144 -5.57 -8.23 11.09
C GLU A 144 -4.18 -8.25 10.44
N LYS A 145 -4.13 -8.20 9.11
CA LYS A 145 -2.88 -8.20 8.34
C LYS A 145 -2.93 -7.17 7.21
N LEU A 146 -1.82 -6.48 7.01
CA LEU A 146 -1.54 -5.67 5.83
C LEU A 146 -0.37 -6.28 5.09
N ALA A 147 -0.52 -6.60 3.80
CA ALA A 147 0.53 -7.20 3.00
C ALA A 147 0.92 -6.28 1.83
N PHE A 148 2.18 -5.89 1.77
CA PHE A 148 2.77 -5.19 0.64
C PHE A 148 3.43 -6.17 -0.32
N LEU A 149 2.85 -6.30 -1.51
CA LEU A 149 3.43 -7.01 -2.64
C LEU A 149 4.29 -6.01 -3.44
N THR A 150 5.59 -6.16 -3.33
CA THR A 150 6.57 -5.21 -3.90
C THR A 150 7.54 -5.95 -4.85
N ASP A 151 8.53 -5.27 -5.37
CA ASP A 151 9.61 -5.82 -6.20
C ASP A 151 10.91 -6.06 -5.40
N VAL A 152 10.81 -6.06 -4.06
CA VAL A 152 11.89 -6.45 -3.14
C VAL A 152 11.41 -7.58 -2.23
N GLU A 153 12.34 -8.43 -1.79
CA GLU A 153 12.04 -9.61 -0.98
C GLU A 153 11.56 -9.25 0.43
N GLY A 154 12.04 -8.14 0.99
CA GLY A 154 11.71 -7.65 2.33
C GLY A 154 12.68 -6.57 2.79
N VAL A 155 12.92 -6.51 4.09
CA VAL A 155 13.85 -5.58 4.73
C VAL A 155 15.18 -6.27 5.02
N TYR A 156 16.29 -5.65 4.65
CA TYR A 156 17.63 -6.17 4.87
C TYR A 156 18.34 -5.36 5.96
N ALA A 157 19.12 -6.02 6.81
CA ALA A 157 20.00 -5.31 7.76
C ALA A 157 21.11 -4.55 7.02
N ASP A 158 21.68 -5.16 5.95
CA ASP A 158 22.53 -4.49 4.95
C ASP A 158 21.88 -4.64 3.57
N PRO A 159 21.45 -3.55 2.93
CA PRO A 159 20.80 -3.60 1.60
C PRO A 159 21.70 -4.16 0.49
N LYS A 160 23.01 -4.28 0.73
CA LYS A 160 23.99 -4.83 -0.24
C LYS A 160 24.20 -6.33 -0.06
N ASP A 161 23.77 -6.90 1.06
CA ASP A 161 23.92 -8.30 1.40
C ASP A 161 22.55 -8.98 1.52
N LYS A 162 22.23 -9.84 0.55
CA LYS A 162 20.97 -10.55 0.48
C LYS A 162 20.78 -11.61 1.58
N ASP A 163 21.86 -12.06 2.19
CA ASP A 163 21.81 -13.03 3.27
C ASP A 163 21.39 -12.38 4.60
N THR A 164 21.22 -11.05 4.62
CA THR A 164 20.81 -10.26 5.78
C THR A 164 19.32 -9.92 5.79
N LEU A 165 18.48 -10.67 5.06
CA LEU A 165 17.04 -10.51 5.08
C LEU A 165 16.49 -10.74 6.50
N ILE A 166 15.75 -9.75 7.01
CA ILE A 166 15.12 -9.79 8.32
C ILE A 166 13.73 -10.43 8.17
N SER A 167 13.55 -11.64 8.69
CA SER A 167 12.25 -12.33 8.60
C SER A 167 11.20 -11.68 9.50
N GLU A 168 11.62 -11.16 10.66
CA GLU A 168 10.72 -10.57 11.65
C GLU A 168 11.34 -9.30 12.25
N LEU A 169 10.56 -8.24 12.33
CA LEU A 169 10.97 -6.92 12.79
C LEU A 169 9.93 -6.36 13.75
N THR A 170 10.31 -6.16 15.00
CA THR A 170 9.44 -5.51 15.99
C THR A 170 9.46 -4.00 15.85
N THR A 171 8.42 -3.32 16.38
CA THR A 171 8.33 -1.85 16.35
C THR A 171 9.57 -1.18 16.96
N ASP A 172 10.13 -1.71 18.04
CA ASP A 172 11.32 -1.15 18.71
C ASP A 172 12.56 -1.25 17.80
N HIS A 173 12.82 -2.43 17.24
CA HIS A 173 13.94 -2.64 16.31
C HIS A 173 13.75 -1.83 15.04
N MET A 174 12.51 -1.58 14.63
CA MET A 174 12.20 -0.76 13.46
C MET A 174 12.53 0.71 13.69
N GLU A 175 12.26 1.25 14.87
CA GLU A 175 12.67 2.61 15.25
C GLU A 175 14.21 2.75 15.29
N GLU A 176 14.91 1.76 15.83
CA GLU A 176 16.38 1.71 15.81
C GLU A 176 16.92 1.70 14.37
N LEU A 177 16.34 0.87 13.51
CA LEU A 177 16.71 0.71 12.12
C LEU A 177 16.48 2.01 11.31
N LEU A 178 15.34 2.68 11.52
CA LEU A 178 15.02 3.96 10.89
C LEU A 178 16.00 5.06 11.32
N ASN A 179 16.43 5.05 12.58
CA ASN A 179 17.37 6.03 13.14
C ASN A 179 18.83 5.75 12.74
N SER A 180 19.16 4.53 12.30
CA SER A 180 20.53 4.14 11.91
C SER A 180 21.05 4.85 10.67
N GLY A 181 20.16 5.39 9.82
CA GLY A 181 20.51 6.02 8.54
C GLY A 181 20.90 5.04 7.43
N ASN A 182 20.85 3.73 7.67
CA ASN A 182 21.21 2.69 6.69
C ASN A 182 20.13 2.42 5.67
N ILE A 183 18.89 2.87 5.94
CA ILE A 183 17.76 2.70 5.03
C ILE A 183 17.60 3.97 4.19
N GLY A 184 17.64 3.81 2.89
CA GLY A 184 17.47 4.92 1.95
C GLY A 184 16.37 4.68 0.92
N GLY A 185 16.19 5.68 0.05
CA GLY A 185 15.29 5.60 -1.10
C GLY A 185 13.82 5.37 -0.73
N GLY A 186 13.11 4.62 -1.56
CA GLY A 186 11.68 4.35 -1.39
C GLY A 186 11.31 3.43 -0.23
N MET A 187 12.29 2.74 0.40
CA MET A 187 12.02 1.87 1.54
C MET A 187 11.75 2.65 2.83
N LEU A 188 12.43 3.77 3.04
CA LEU A 188 12.26 4.59 4.26
C LEU A 188 10.80 5.04 4.48
N PRO A 189 10.11 5.71 3.54
CA PRO A 189 8.71 6.08 3.73
C PRO A 189 7.79 4.86 3.85
N LYS A 190 8.09 3.75 3.17
CA LYS A 190 7.31 2.52 3.30
C LYS A 190 7.40 1.96 4.73
N LEU A 191 8.58 1.89 5.31
CA LEU A 191 8.77 1.41 6.68
C LEU A 191 8.13 2.33 7.72
N GLN A 192 8.19 3.65 7.51
CA GLN A 192 7.49 4.61 8.37
C GLN A 192 5.97 4.36 8.35
N ASN A 193 5.40 4.13 7.17
CA ASN A 193 3.98 3.79 7.03
C ASN A 193 3.64 2.44 7.69
N CYS A 194 4.52 1.44 7.59
CA CYS A 194 4.34 0.15 8.25
C CYS A 194 4.34 0.29 9.77
N LEU A 195 5.30 1.04 10.31
CA LEU A 195 5.40 1.33 11.75
C LEU A 195 4.13 2.03 12.25
N ASP A 196 3.70 3.09 11.55
CA ASP A 196 2.47 3.81 11.88
C ASP A 196 1.23 2.89 11.82
N ALA A 197 1.15 2.01 10.84
CA ALA A 197 0.03 1.07 10.74
C ALA A 197 -0.03 0.11 11.94
N VAL A 198 1.11 -0.47 12.35
CA VAL A 198 1.17 -1.38 13.51
C VAL A 198 0.86 -0.65 14.81
N LEU A 199 1.42 0.54 15.03
CA LEU A 199 1.17 1.35 16.22
C LEU A 199 -0.29 1.80 16.33
N ASN A 200 -0.99 1.92 15.20
CA ASN A 200 -2.39 2.35 15.13
C ASN A 200 -3.41 1.20 14.89
N GLY A 201 -3.05 -0.03 15.23
CA GLY A 201 -4.01 -1.12 15.41
C GLY A 201 -4.08 -2.16 14.30
N VAL A 202 -3.19 -2.13 13.31
CA VAL A 202 -2.96 -3.26 12.42
C VAL A 202 -2.10 -4.28 13.15
N SER A 203 -2.56 -5.51 13.30
CA SER A 203 -1.84 -6.49 14.13
C SER A 203 -0.48 -6.86 13.52
N ARG A 204 -0.39 -7.00 12.20
CA ARG A 204 0.86 -7.35 11.49
C ARG A 204 0.90 -6.72 10.13
N VAL A 205 2.11 -6.32 9.71
CA VAL A 205 2.38 -5.86 8.35
C VAL A 205 3.43 -6.76 7.73
N HIS A 206 3.22 -7.19 6.49
CA HIS A 206 4.13 -8.04 5.74
C HIS A 206 4.66 -7.30 4.51
N ILE A 207 5.95 -7.41 4.24
CA ILE A 207 6.60 -6.93 3.02
C ILE A 207 7.21 -8.13 2.31
N MET A 208 6.82 -8.38 1.05
CA MET A 208 7.29 -9.54 0.30
C MET A 208 7.37 -9.26 -1.20
N ASP A 209 8.15 -10.07 -1.90
CA ASP A 209 8.25 -10.01 -3.36
C ASP A 209 6.99 -10.58 -4.02
N GLY A 210 6.17 -9.68 -4.57
CA GLY A 210 4.94 -10.03 -5.28
C GLY A 210 5.17 -10.74 -6.62
N ARG A 211 6.41 -10.87 -7.10
CA ARG A 211 6.76 -11.60 -8.32
C ARG A 211 6.88 -13.12 -8.08
N ILE A 212 7.01 -13.51 -6.82
CA ILE A 212 7.06 -14.93 -6.43
C ILE A 212 5.64 -15.50 -6.50
N ALA A 213 5.47 -16.58 -7.24
CA ALA A 213 4.19 -17.27 -7.32
C ALA A 213 3.72 -17.73 -5.93
N HIS A 214 2.46 -17.47 -5.60
CA HIS A 214 1.86 -17.81 -4.31
C HIS A 214 2.51 -17.17 -3.08
N CYS A 215 3.20 -16.03 -3.26
CA CYS A 215 3.94 -15.34 -2.19
C CYS A 215 3.12 -15.15 -0.89
N LEU A 216 1.85 -14.75 -0.99
CA LEU A 216 0.97 -14.59 0.16
C LEU A 216 0.75 -15.92 0.93
N LEU A 217 0.61 -17.03 0.22
CA LEU A 217 0.43 -18.33 0.86
C LEU A 217 1.74 -18.77 1.53
N LEU A 218 2.87 -18.58 0.86
CA LEU A 218 4.17 -18.89 1.41
C LEU A 218 4.48 -18.05 2.66
N GLU A 219 4.17 -16.76 2.63
CA GLU A 219 4.39 -15.87 3.76
C GLU A 219 3.50 -16.19 4.95
N ILE A 220 2.20 -16.43 4.72
CA ILE A 220 1.21 -16.55 5.80
C ILE A 220 1.12 -17.96 6.39
N PHE A 221 1.41 -19.00 5.60
CA PHE A 221 1.16 -20.39 5.99
C PHE A 221 2.41 -21.26 6.14
N THR A 222 3.61 -20.71 6.00
CA THR A 222 4.85 -21.45 6.29
C THR A 222 5.52 -20.90 7.56
N ASN A 223 6.25 -21.76 8.26
CA ASN A 223 6.89 -21.41 9.53
C ASN A 223 8.02 -20.38 9.39
N LYS A 224 8.58 -20.20 8.20
CA LYS A 224 9.70 -19.29 7.97
C LYS A 224 9.32 -18.03 7.20
N GLY A 225 8.17 -18.04 6.48
CA GLY A 225 7.82 -16.97 5.55
C GLY A 225 8.81 -16.84 4.39
N ILE A 226 8.64 -15.82 3.58
CA ILE A 226 9.53 -15.48 2.45
C ILE A 226 9.92 -14.00 2.43
N GLY A 227 9.34 -13.20 3.32
CA GLY A 227 9.49 -11.76 3.38
C GLY A 227 9.90 -11.27 4.77
N THR A 228 9.43 -10.08 5.11
CA THR A 228 9.58 -9.48 6.44
C THR A 228 8.21 -9.27 7.06
N ALA A 229 7.98 -9.86 8.24
CA ALA A 229 6.82 -9.58 9.07
C ALA A 229 7.16 -8.49 10.10
N ILE A 230 6.30 -7.48 10.21
CA ILE A 230 6.42 -6.37 11.17
C ILE A 230 5.30 -6.50 12.17
N LEU A 231 5.62 -6.51 13.46
CA LEU A 231 4.69 -6.70 14.57
C LEU A 231 5.04 -5.78 15.73
N LYS A 232 4.09 -5.63 16.66
CA LYS A 232 4.30 -4.81 17.85
C LYS A 232 5.30 -5.48 18.79
N ALA A 233 6.14 -4.70 19.44
CA ALA A 233 7.03 -5.20 20.48
C ALA A 233 6.22 -5.87 21.61
N GLY A 234 6.61 -7.09 21.96
CA GLY A 234 5.94 -7.90 22.99
C GLY A 234 4.80 -8.78 22.49
N ASP A 235 4.44 -8.72 21.20
CA ASP A 235 3.54 -9.68 20.58
C ASP A 235 4.26 -11.03 20.37
N ASP A 236 3.46 -12.12 20.27
CA ASP A 236 4.00 -13.44 19.96
C ASP A 236 4.67 -13.44 18.58
N HIS A 237 5.81 -14.11 18.49
CA HIS A 237 6.53 -14.31 17.24
C HIS A 237 5.64 -14.93 16.18
N PHE A 238 5.75 -14.44 14.96
CA PHE A 238 4.99 -14.98 13.83
C PHE A 238 5.57 -16.30 13.33
N TYR A 239 6.89 -16.40 13.32
CA TYR A 239 7.60 -17.59 12.95
C TYR A 239 8.10 -18.32 14.19
N THR A 240 7.79 -19.61 14.31
CA THR A 240 8.40 -20.43 15.37
C THR A 240 9.90 -20.52 15.10
N PRO A 241 10.76 -20.23 16.09
CA PRO A 241 12.19 -20.54 15.95
C PRO A 241 12.35 -22.01 15.63
N ASP A 242 13.15 -22.35 14.61
CA ASP A 242 13.52 -23.73 14.36
C ASP A 242 14.06 -24.31 15.67
N GLU A 243 13.38 -25.31 16.23
CA GLU A 243 13.93 -26.10 17.32
C GLU A 243 15.23 -26.73 16.77
N LYS A 244 16.36 -26.26 17.30
CA LYS A 244 17.69 -26.77 16.96
C LYS A 244 17.91 -28.18 17.49
#